data_585c8838aebb0c9864857f0325e7bfe9
#
_entry.id   585c8838aebb0c9864857f0325e7bfe9
#
_cell.length_a   1.000
_cell.length_b   1.000
_cell.length_c   1.000
_cell.angle_alpha   90.00
_cell.angle_beta   90.00
_cell.angle_gamma   90.00
#
_symmetry.space_group_name_H-M   'P 1'
#
loop_
_entity.id
_entity.type
_entity.pdbx_description
1 polymer ?
#
loop_
_entity_poly.entity_id
_entity_poly.type
_entity_poly.pdbx_seq_one_letter_code
_entity_poly.pdbx_strand_id
1 'polypeptide(L)'
;MPMKIRLGMMIFSIIFILILPVSLWGQSKKLPALKQEAVQEVDKLKDFTQQMVDMIFSFGELGFQEFETSRYITTILRENGFSVEEGVSGMPTAWVARWGQGNPVIAFGSDIDCIPKASQKPGVAYHDPIIEGAPGHGEGHNSGQAVNVTAALVLKRLMEREKIAGTLMLWPGVAEEQLGAKAYFARDGVMKDVDAVLFTHVSDNLGVSFGPDSSGTGLVSVEYTFKGSSAHSAGAPWRGRSALDAVELMNIGWNFRREHLRLSQRSHYVILNGGDQPNVVPSLATVWYYFREVDYENIKKSFEIGNKIAQAAAMMTDTEVSWRILGAAWPRHFSKPIALAMYDNIKQVGLPAWSEGDQTLAKALQRELGNKETNGLKTKLTDPPRLYQGRNFGGGSDDIGDISWTAPTITLRFPSNIPDLPGHHWANAVAMATPIAHKGATAGAKVMALTTLDLLLNAKLVEQSWAYFKNEQGKETQYQSFLSAEDKPSIHLNREIMAKHRPEMRKYYFDPSKHKTYLEQLGITYPTTRESADKKTQ
;
A
#
# COMPACT_ATOMS: atom_id res chain seq x y z
N MET A 1 87.17 5.66 -16.89
CA MET A 1 86.26 5.30 -17.98
C MET A 1 84.85 5.23 -17.49
N PRO A 2 83.96 6.17 -17.80
CA PRO A 2 82.58 6.12 -17.33
C PRO A 2 81.67 5.45 -18.38
N MET A 3 80.87 4.53 -17.92
CA MET A 3 79.86 3.78 -18.67
C MET A 3 78.62 4.63 -18.88
N LYS A 4 78.25 4.86 -20.17
CA LYS A 4 77.04 5.60 -20.57
C LYS A 4 75.82 4.69 -20.46
N ILE A 5 74.89 4.98 -19.57
CA ILE A 5 73.56 4.41 -19.51
C ILE A 5 72.67 5.16 -20.48
N ARG A 6 72.16 4.48 -21.54
CA ARG A 6 71.11 5.00 -22.42
C ARG A 6 69.75 4.79 -21.77
N LEU A 7 69.06 5.87 -21.46
CA LEU A 7 67.70 5.90 -20.99
C LEU A 7 66.76 5.84 -22.22
N GLY A 8 66.12 4.69 -22.43
CA GLY A 8 65.09 4.51 -23.46
C GLY A 8 63.76 5.04 -22.92
N MET A 9 63.26 6.11 -23.53
CA MET A 9 61.96 6.71 -23.23
C MET A 9 60.88 5.93 -23.99
N MET A 10 60.15 5.08 -23.27
CA MET A 10 58.98 4.40 -23.76
C MET A 10 57.78 5.35 -23.67
N ILE A 11 57.32 5.88 -24.81
CA ILE A 11 56.09 6.68 -24.92
C ILE A 11 54.90 5.74 -24.87
N PHE A 12 54.21 5.68 -23.73
CA PHE A 12 52.89 5.06 -23.64
C PHE A 12 51.84 6.05 -24.18
N SER A 13 51.37 5.82 -25.40
CA SER A 13 50.20 6.53 -25.94
C SER A 13 48.95 6.00 -25.24
N ILE A 14 48.44 6.75 -24.27
CA ILE A 14 47.11 6.52 -23.71
C ILE A 14 46.10 7.02 -24.72
N ILE A 15 45.48 6.07 -25.44
CA ILE A 15 44.29 6.36 -26.26
C ILE A 15 43.11 6.53 -25.29
N PHE A 16 42.77 7.77 -24.97
CA PHE A 16 41.52 8.12 -24.33
C PHE A 16 40.39 7.93 -25.35
N ILE A 17 39.71 6.79 -25.31
CA ILE A 17 38.44 6.62 -26.04
C ILE A 17 37.41 7.51 -25.35
N LEU A 18 37.19 8.70 -25.87
CA LEU A 18 36.05 9.55 -25.59
C LEU A 18 34.80 8.80 -26.07
N ILE A 19 34.17 8.02 -25.21
CA ILE A 19 32.80 7.54 -25.40
C ILE A 19 31.90 8.74 -25.23
N LEU A 20 31.62 9.45 -26.30
CA LEU A 20 30.65 10.53 -26.35
C LEU A 20 29.27 9.98 -25.99
N PRO A 21 28.49 10.67 -25.16
CA PRO A 21 27.10 10.27 -24.86
C PRO A 21 26.18 10.64 -26.05
N VAL A 22 26.27 9.87 -27.12
CA VAL A 22 25.50 10.10 -28.37
C VAL A 22 24.04 9.64 -28.24
N SER A 23 23.64 8.96 -27.15
CA SER A 23 22.31 8.32 -27.07
C SER A 23 21.20 9.15 -26.43
N LEU A 24 21.48 10.01 -25.45
CA LEU A 24 20.45 10.72 -24.68
C LEU A 24 19.67 11.79 -25.48
N TRP A 25 20.33 12.51 -26.40
CA TRP A 25 19.68 13.56 -27.21
C TRP A 25 18.74 13.02 -28.28
N GLY A 26 19.01 11.86 -28.81
CA GLY A 26 18.15 11.18 -29.80
C GLY A 26 16.90 10.58 -29.19
N GLN A 27 16.99 10.08 -27.96
CA GLN A 27 15.89 9.42 -27.27
C GLN A 27 14.85 10.42 -26.73
N SER A 28 15.27 11.59 -26.26
CA SER A 28 14.35 12.66 -25.81
C SER A 28 13.40 13.14 -26.92
N LYS A 29 13.82 13.17 -28.19
CA LYS A 29 12.96 13.53 -29.32
C LYS A 29 11.89 12.46 -29.64
N LYS A 30 12.10 11.21 -29.24
CA LYS A 30 11.16 10.09 -29.43
C LYS A 30 10.12 9.98 -28.31
N LEU A 31 10.31 10.64 -27.17
CA LEU A 31 9.47 10.49 -25.96
C LEU A 31 7.97 10.67 -26.24
N PRO A 32 7.49 11.71 -26.98
CA PRO A 32 6.07 11.85 -27.26
C PRO A 32 5.47 10.67 -28.05
N ALA A 33 6.22 10.15 -29.04
CA ALA A 33 5.79 9.00 -29.83
C ALA A 33 5.76 7.71 -28.98
N LEU A 34 6.75 7.49 -28.12
CA LEU A 34 6.79 6.36 -27.20
C LEU A 34 5.66 6.40 -26.19
N LYS A 35 5.31 7.59 -25.67
CA LYS A 35 4.15 7.77 -24.80
C LYS A 35 2.84 7.41 -25.50
N GLN A 36 2.66 7.87 -26.72
CA GLN A 36 1.46 7.52 -27.50
C GLN A 36 1.36 6.02 -27.73
N GLU A 37 2.48 5.38 -28.09
CA GLU A 37 2.55 3.94 -28.26
C GLU A 37 2.28 3.20 -26.94
N ALA A 38 2.87 3.62 -25.82
CA ALA A 38 2.63 3.02 -24.50
C ALA A 38 1.14 3.00 -24.15
N VAL A 39 0.39 4.08 -24.43
CA VAL A 39 -1.06 4.13 -24.23
C VAL A 39 -1.76 3.05 -25.05
N GLN A 40 -1.39 2.89 -26.34
CA GLN A 40 -1.97 1.88 -27.23
C GLN A 40 -1.63 0.45 -26.78
N GLU A 41 -0.39 0.21 -26.34
CA GLU A 41 0.04 -1.10 -25.84
C GLU A 41 -0.68 -1.48 -24.54
N VAL A 42 -0.91 -0.53 -23.63
CA VAL A 42 -1.74 -0.76 -22.43
C VAL A 42 -3.17 -1.12 -22.83
N ASP A 43 -3.76 -0.43 -23.83
CA ASP A 43 -5.12 -0.75 -24.32
C ASP A 43 -5.22 -2.17 -24.89
N LYS A 44 -4.16 -2.69 -25.51
CA LYS A 44 -4.12 -4.09 -25.98
C LYS A 44 -4.08 -5.10 -24.83
N LEU A 45 -3.59 -4.71 -23.66
CA LEU A 45 -3.52 -5.55 -22.46
C LEU A 45 -4.73 -5.38 -21.53
N LYS A 46 -5.77 -4.62 -21.90
CA LYS A 46 -6.92 -4.33 -21.03
C LYS A 46 -7.60 -5.59 -20.48
N ASP A 47 -7.74 -6.64 -21.31
CA ASP A 47 -8.38 -7.89 -20.91
C ASP A 47 -7.49 -8.69 -19.94
N PHE A 48 -6.17 -8.63 -20.12
CA PHE A 48 -5.20 -9.19 -19.19
C PHE A 48 -5.19 -8.43 -17.86
N THR A 49 -5.25 -7.09 -17.90
CA THR A 49 -5.38 -6.24 -16.70
C THR A 49 -6.65 -6.58 -15.93
N GLN A 50 -7.79 -6.68 -16.62
CA GLN A 50 -9.07 -7.08 -16.04
C GLN A 50 -8.98 -8.46 -15.37
N GLN A 51 -8.38 -9.43 -16.04
CA GLN A 51 -8.21 -10.78 -15.50
C GLN A 51 -7.40 -10.79 -14.19
N MET A 52 -6.33 -9.97 -14.09
CA MET A 52 -5.57 -9.83 -12.85
C MET A 52 -6.41 -9.20 -11.73
N VAL A 53 -7.18 -8.15 -12.04
CA VAL A 53 -8.07 -7.50 -11.08
C VAL A 53 -9.09 -8.49 -10.52
N ASP A 54 -9.75 -9.25 -11.37
CA ASP A 54 -10.78 -10.23 -11.00
C ASP A 54 -10.19 -11.41 -10.20
N MET A 55 -8.99 -11.87 -10.59
CA MET A 55 -8.30 -12.96 -9.91
C MET A 55 -7.94 -12.57 -8.48
N ILE A 56 -7.26 -11.44 -8.29
CA ILE A 56 -6.84 -10.96 -6.97
C ILE A 56 -8.06 -10.67 -6.10
N PHE A 57 -9.12 -10.06 -6.68
CA PHE A 57 -10.38 -9.85 -5.97
C PHE A 57 -10.95 -11.16 -5.42
N SER A 58 -10.91 -12.22 -6.19
CA SER A 58 -11.47 -13.52 -5.80
C SER A 58 -10.73 -14.20 -4.65
N PHE A 59 -9.45 -13.87 -4.42
CA PHE A 59 -8.66 -14.44 -3.34
C PHE A 59 -9.03 -13.89 -1.97
N GLY A 60 -9.29 -12.57 -1.86
CA GLY A 60 -9.80 -11.91 -0.65
C GLY A 60 -8.95 -12.17 0.60
N GLU A 61 -7.62 -12.03 0.53
CA GLU A 61 -6.68 -12.43 1.57
C GLU A 61 -6.34 -11.29 2.52
N LEU A 62 -6.37 -11.57 3.82
CA LEU A 62 -5.96 -10.61 4.86
C LEU A 62 -4.44 -10.49 4.95
N GLY A 63 -3.98 -9.37 5.51
CA GLY A 63 -2.57 -9.05 5.69
C GLY A 63 -1.75 -10.16 6.36
N PHE A 64 -0.53 -10.37 5.89
CA PHE A 64 0.39 -11.47 6.16
C PHE A 64 -0.10 -12.86 5.71
N GLN A 65 -1.25 -12.95 5.06
CA GLN A 65 -1.83 -14.19 4.57
C GLN A 65 -2.10 -14.18 3.05
N GLU A 66 -1.49 -13.26 2.31
CA GLU A 66 -1.69 -13.01 0.87
C GLU A 66 -0.93 -14.03 -0.01
N PHE A 67 -1.03 -15.32 0.33
CA PHE A 67 -0.25 -16.39 -0.33
C PHE A 67 -0.67 -16.64 -1.77
N GLU A 68 -1.98 -16.65 -2.06
CA GLU A 68 -2.48 -16.88 -3.41
C GLU A 68 -2.20 -15.67 -4.30
N THR A 69 -2.41 -14.47 -3.78
CA THR A 69 -2.12 -13.20 -4.46
C THR A 69 -0.65 -13.09 -4.82
N SER A 70 0.26 -13.30 -3.86
CA SER A 70 1.70 -13.24 -4.10
C SER A 70 2.16 -14.29 -5.10
N ARG A 71 1.69 -15.53 -4.97
CA ARG A 71 2.02 -16.61 -5.91
C ARG A 71 1.53 -16.28 -7.32
N TYR A 72 0.32 -15.79 -7.48
CA TYR A 72 -0.26 -15.46 -8.78
C TYR A 72 0.57 -14.37 -9.49
N ILE A 73 0.86 -13.27 -8.79
CA ILE A 73 1.62 -12.14 -9.35
C ILE A 73 3.06 -12.55 -9.66
N THR A 74 3.75 -13.25 -8.74
CA THR A 74 5.14 -13.67 -8.96
C THR A 74 5.26 -14.69 -10.08
N THR A 75 4.25 -15.54 -10.31
CA THR A 75 4.20 -16.44 -11.46
C THR A 75 4.15 -15.64 -12.76
N ILE A 76 3.25 -14.67 -12.88
CA ILE A 76 3.16 -13.80 -14.07
C ILE A 76 4.50 -13.09 -14.32
N LEU A 77 5.13 -12.55 -13.28
CA LEU A 77 6.39 -11.82 -13.43
C LEU A 77 7.53 -12.74 -13.87
N ARG A 78 7.66 -13.95 -13.32
CA ARG A 78 8.67 -14.94 -13.76
C ARG A 78 8.45 -15.38 -15.20
N GLU A 79 7.22 -15.67 -15.60
CA GLU A 79 6.87 -16.04 -16.99
C GLU A 79 7.19 -14.92 -17.99
N ASN A 80 7.21 -13.67 -17.52
CA ASN A 80 7.61 -12.52 -18.32
C ASN A 80 9.08 -12.10 -18.14
N GLY A 81 9.91 -12.95 -17.52
CA GLY A 81 11.36 -12.80 -17.46
C GLY A 81 11.88 -11.87 -16.36
N PHE A 82 11.07 -11.56 -15.35
CA PHE A 82 11.54 -10.88 -14.14
C PHE A 82 12.24 -11.87 -13.21
N SER A 83 13.35 -11.44 -12.61
CA SER A 83 13.96 -12.15 -11.48
C SER A 83 13.17 -11.82 -10.22
N VAL A 84 12.71 -12.84 -9.49
CA VAL A 84 11.85 -12.67 -8.31
C VAL A 84 12.52 -13.25 -7.06
N GLU A 85 12.71 -12.41 -6.05
CA GLU A 85 13.11 -12.75 -4.70
C GLU A 85 11.86 -12.79 -3.81
N GLU A 86 11.66 -13.87 -3.05
CA GLU A 86 10.52 -14.06 -2.14
C GLU A 86 10.97 -14.08 -0.69
N GLY A 87 10.06 -13.85 0.26
CA GLY A 87 10.34 -13.84 1.69
C GLY A 87 11.09 -12.59 2.16
N VAL A 88 11.00 -11.50 1.43
CA VAL A 88 11.72 -10.24 1.70
C VAL A 88 11.38 -9.73 3.10
N SER A 89 12.38 -9.26 3.84
CA SER A 89 12.27 -8.80 5.23
C SER A 89 11.63 -9.81 6.19
N GLY A 90 11.73 -11.10 5.88
CA GLY A 90 11.17 -12.18 6.71
C GLY A 90 9.65 -12.36 6.61
N MET A 91 9.01 -11.75 5.61
CA MET A 91 7.58 -11.88 5.36
C MET A 91 7.32 -12.86 4.20
N PRO A 92 6.66 -14.01 4.44
CA PRO A 92 6.50 -15.06 3.42
C PRO A 92 5.72 -14.61 2.16
N THR A 93 4.87 -13.58 2.28
CA THR A 93 4.06 -13.05 1.18
C THR A 93 4.68 -11.83 0.51
N ALA A 94 5.82 -11.34 1.02
CA ALA A 94 6.58 -10.24 0.43
C ALA A 94 7.57 -10.74 -0.63
N TRP A 95 7.71 -9.97 -1.70
CA TRP A 95 8.62 -10.28 -2.79
C TRP A 95 9.14 -9.00 -3.45
N VAL A 96 10.26 -9.12 -4.16
CA VAL A 96 10.80 -8.11 -5.06
C VAL A 96 11.07 -8.75 -6.41
N ALA A 97 10.52 -8.16 -7.46
CA ALA A 97 10.76 -8.60 -8.83
C ALA A 97 11.53 -7.52 -9.60
N ARG A 98 12.58 -7.89 -10.31
CA ARG A 98 13.44 -6.97 -11.07
C ARG A 98 13.60 -7.41 -12.50
N TRP A 99 13.59 -6.43 -13.40
CA TRP A 99 13.91 -6.63 -14.81
C TRP A 99 14.65 -5.40 -15.36
N GLY A 100 15.53 -5.61 -16.32
CA GLY A 100 16.35 -4.56 -16.93
C GLY A 100 17.71 -4.44 -16.27
N GLN A 101 18.48 -3.43 -16.69
CA GLN A 101 19.85 -3.23 -16.23
C GLN A 101 20.23 -1.74 -16.26
N GLY A 102 20.93 -1.31 -15.22
CA GLY A 102 21.42 0.07 -15.08
C GLY A 102 20.39 1.01 -14.48
N ASN A 103 20.74 2.29 -14.46
CA ASN A 103 19.95 3.37 -13.86
C ASN A 103 19.16 4.13 -14.94
N PRO A 104 18.02 4.77 -14.56
CA PRO A 104 17.48 4.77 -13.21
C PRO A 104 16.78 3.45 -12.83
N VAL A 105 16.76 3.15 -11.52
CA VAL A 105 15.95 2.08 -10.94
C VAL A 105 14.60 2.66 -10.53
N ILE A 106 13.52 2.24 -11.19
CA ILE A 106 12.16 2.72 -10.89
C ILE A 106 11.38 1.60 -10.23
N ALA A 107 10.93 1.84 -9.00
CA ALA A 107 10.19 0.85 -8.22
C ALA A 107 8.68 1.12 -8.28
N PHE A 108 7.89 0.08 -8.59
CA PHE A 108 6.43 0.08 -8.63
C PHE A 108 5.90 -0.69 -7.43
N GLY A 109 5.11 -0.02 -6.59
CA GLY A 109 4.50 -0.63 -5.43
C GLY A 109 2.98 -0.48 -5.41
N SER A 110 2.30 -1.40 -4.76
CA SER A 110 0.88 -1.31 -4.41
C SER A 110 0.52 -2.35 -3.35
N ASP A 111 -0.47 -2.06 -2.55
CA ASP A 111 -0.99 -2.94 -1.51
C ASP A 111 -1.72 -4.14 -2.12
N ILE A 112 -1.81 -5.25 -1.38
CA ILE A 112 -2.36 -6.51 -1.87
C ILE A 112 -3.28 -7.22 -0.87
N ASP A 113 -3.39 -6.75 0.35
CA ASP A 113 -4.24 -7.32 1.38
C ASP A 113 -5.69 -6.80 1.31
N CYS A 114 -6.57 -7.36 2.10
CA CYS A 114 -7.95 -6.94 2.24
C CYS A 114 -8.37 -6.81 3.71
N ILE A 115 -9.62 -6.43 3.96
CA ILE A 115 -10.16 -6.22 5.30
C ILE A 115 -11.11 -7.34 5.76
N PRO A 116 -11.23 -7.58 7.08
CA PRO A 116 -12.16 -8.55 7.63
C PRO A 116 -13.63 -8.21 7.31
N LYS A 117 -14.46 -9.25 7.13
CA LYS A 117 -15.93 -9.13 7.01
C LYS A 117 -16.41 -8.25 5.84
N ALA A 118 -15.59 -8.10 4.80
CA ALA A 118 -15.93 -7.28 3.64
C ALA A 118 -16.22 -8.11 2.39
N SER A 119 -16.48 -9.41 2.52
CA SER A 119 -16.93 -10.24 1.42
C SER A 119 -18.20 -9.66 0.80
N GLN A 120 -18.19 -9.43 -0.52
CA GLN A 120 -19.27 -8.78 -1.24
C GLN A 120 -19.30 -9.25 -2.69
N LYS A 121 -20.48 -9.50 -3.23
CA LYS A 121 -20.66 -9.73 -4.67
C LYS A 121 -20.40 -8.43 -5.44
N PRO A 122 -19.45 -8.43 -6.38
CA PRO A 122 -19.19 -7.24 -7.19
C PRO A 122 -20.39 -6.94 -8.09
N GLY A 123 -20.63 -5.66 -8.39
CA GLY A 123 -21.70 -5.22 -9.27
C GLY A 123 -23.11 -5.27 -8.67
N VAL A 124 -23.26 -5.63 -7.39
CA VAL A 124 -24.52 -5.66 -6.63
C VAL A 124 -24.55 -4.46 -5.68
N ALA A 125 -25.45 -3.51 -5.92
CA ALA A 125 -25.51 -2.21 -5.24
C ALA A 125 -26.16 -2.27 -3.83
N TYR A 126 -26.10 -3.39 -3.16
CA TYR A 126 -26.55 -3.58 -1.77
C TYR A 126 -25.72 -4.70 -1.13
N HIS A 127 -25.77 -4.79 0.20
CA HIS A 127 -24.99 -5.83 0.90
C HIS A 127 -25.50 -7.23 0.56
N ASP A 128 -24.67 -7.99 -0.13
CA ASP A 128 -24.90 -9.39 -0.53
C ASP A 128 -23.54 -10.10 -0.58
N PRO A 129 -23.06 -10.65 0.55
CA PRO A 129 -21.76 -11.27 0.63
C PRO A 129 -21.66 -12.53 -0.24
N ILE A 130 -20.47 -12.80 -0.84
CA ILE A 130 -20.18 -14.09 -1.46
C ILE A 130 -20.16 -15.18 -0.38
N ILE A 131 -19.53 -14.87 0.75
CA ILE A 131 -19.47 -15.73 1.94
C ILE A 131 -19.67 -14.86 3.17
N GLU A 132 -20.69 -15.16 3.96
CA GLU A 132 -21.01 -14.39 5.18
C GLU A 132 -19.85 -14.35 6.16
N GLY A 133 -19.48 -13.14 6.59
CA GLY A 133 -18.41 -12.89 7.55
C GLY A 133 -16.98 -13.14 7.04
N ALA A 134 -16.79 -13.53 5.77
CA ALA A 134 -15.47 -13.69 5.18
C ALA A 134 -14.81 -12.32 4.87
N PRO A 135 -13.47 -12.29 4.75
CA PRO A 135 -12.77 -11.08 4.32
C PRO A 135 -13.04 -10.77 2.84
N GLY A 136 -12.72 -9.53 2.43
CA GLY A 136 -12.87 -9.08 1.04
C GLY A 136 -12.22 -7.72 0.81
N HIS A 137 -12.10 -7.31 -0.45
CA HIS A 137 -11.46 -6.07 -0.87
C HIS A 137 -12.34 -4.84 -0.63
N GLY A 138 -12.68 -4.60 0.65
CA GLY A 138 -13.47 -3.45 1.11
C GLY A 138 -12.73 -2.11 1.16
N GLU A 139 -11.51 -2.04 0.62
CA GLU A 139 -10.79 -0.84 0.24
C GLU A 139 -10.44 -0.86 -1.26
N GLY A 140 -10.02 -2.01 -1.82
CA GLY A 140 -9.80 -2.18 -3.25
C GLY A 140 -8.35 -2.42 -3.65
N HIS A 141 -7.53 -2.97 -2.78
CA HIS A 141 -6.11 -3.29 -3.02
C HIS A 141 -5.89 -4.39 -4.10
N ASN A 142 -6.95 -5.02 -4.60
CA ASN A 142 -6.86 -6.01 -5.67
C ASN A 142 -6.45 -5.44 -7.03
N SER A 143 -6.58 -4.13 -7.25
CA SER A 143 -6.39 -3.54 -8.59
C SER A 143 -5.01 -2.91 -8.82
N GLY A 144 -4.29 -2.52 -7.76
CA GLY A 144 -3.04 -1.77 -7.89
C GLY A 144 -1.89 -2.57 -8.51
N GLN A 145 -1.72 -3.83 -8.15
CA GLN A 145 -0.69 -4.67 -8.79
C GLN A 145 -1.00 -4.95 -10.26
N ALA A 146 -2.29 -5.04 -10.63
CA ALA A 146 -2.67 -5.16 -12.03
C ALA A 146 -2.26 -3.92 -12.85
N VAL A 147 -2.38 -2.71 -12.27
CA VAL A 147 -1.85 -1.45 -12.83
C VAL A 147 -0.34 -1.57 -13.06
N ASN A 148 0.40 -1.96 -12.02
CA ASN A 148 1.86 -2.00 -12.02
C ASN A 148 2.41 -3.05 -12.99
N VAL A 149 1.87 -4.27 -12.97
CA VAL A 149 2.28 -5.35 -13.86
C VAL A 149 2.02 -4.99 -15.31
N THR A 150 0.83 -4.48 -15.64
CA THR A 150 0.49 -4.04 -17.01
C THR A 150 1.45 -2.97 -17.51
N ALA A 151 1.71 -1.93 -16.71
CA ALA A 151 2.65 -0.88 -17.06
C ALA A 151 4.08 -1.43 -17.27
N ALA A 152 4.54 -2.30 -16.37
CA ALA A 152 5.88 -2.89 -16.43
C ALA A 152 6.06 -3.77 -17.67
N LEU A 153 5.07 -4.55 -18.07
CA LEU A 153 5.14 -5.39 -19.28
C LEU A 153 5.20 -4.56 -20.56
N VAL A 154 4.44 -3.46 -20.63
CA VAL A 154 4.51 -2.52 -21.77
C VAL A 154 5.88 -1.83 -21.81
N LEU A 155 6.34 -1.33 -20.67
CA LEU A 155 7.65 -0.68 -20.58
C LEU A 155 8.79 -1.63 -20.95
N LYS A 156 8.76 -2.87 -20.45
CA LYS A 156 9.74 -3.91 -20.81
C LYS A 156 9.88 -4.04 -22.32
N ARG A 157 8.76 -4.20 -23.05
CA ARG A 157 8.76 -4.33 -24.52
C ARG A 157 9.36 -3.11 -25.21
N LEU A 158 8.99 -1.90 -24.75
CA LEU A 158 9.52 -0.66 -25.32
C LEU A 158 11.01 -0.49 -25.00
N MET A 159 11.45 -0.79 -23.77
CA MET A 159 12.85 -0.70 -23.36
C MET A 159 13.72 -1.68 -24.12
N GLU A 160 13.28 -2.92 -24.33
CA GLU A 160 13.98 -3.93 -25.12
C GLU A 160 14.18 -3.47 -26.58
N ARG A 161 13.10 -3.03 -27.22
CA ARG A 161 13.11 -2.60 -28.61
C ARG A 161 13.95 -1.35 -28.85
N GLU A 162 13.77 -0.34 -28.00
CA GLU A 162 14.47 0.95 -28.14
C GLU A 162 15.83 0.97 -27.45
N LYS A 163 16.23 -0.13 -26.80
CA LYS A 163 17.47 -0.24 -26.02
C LYS A 163 17.60 0.86 -24.96
N ILE A 164 16.50 1.11 -24.25
CA ILE A 164 16.47 2.07 -23.14
C ILE A 164 17.06 1.39 -21.91
N ALA A 165 18.11 1.99 -21.34
CA ALA A 165 18.71 1.54 -20.10
C ALA A 165 17.81 1.90 -18.91
N GLY A 166 17.87 1.09 -17.87
CA GLY A 166 17.14 1.27 -16.61
C GLY A 166 16.67 -0.07 -16.04
N THR A 167 16.24 -0.03 -14.80
CA THR A 167 15.72 -1.20 -14.08
C THR A 167 14.30 -0.93 -13.61
N LEU A 168 13.40 -1.86 -13.92
CA LEU A 168 12.05 -1.90 -13.35
C LEU A 168 12.05 -2.83 -12.15
N MET A 169 11.56 -2.36 -11.02
CA MET A 169 11.39 -3.13 -9.80
C MET A 169 9.91 -3.13 -9.42
N LEU A 170 9.32 -4.29 -9.11
CA LEU A 170 7.97 -4.39 -8.58
C LEU A 170 8.01 -4.98 -7.17
N TRP A 171 7.12 -4.54 -6.31
CA TRP A 171 7.02 -4.99 -4.92
C TRP A 171 5.60 -4.83 -4.37
N PRO A 172 5.14 -5.68 -3.43
CA PRO A 172 3.83 -5.59 -2.80
C PRO A 172 3.89 -4.79 -1.50
N GLY A 173 2.86 -4.01 -1.20
CA GLY A 173 2.51 -3.62 0.15
C GLY A 173 1.76 -4.77 0.83
N VAL A 174 2.48 -5.54 1.67
CA VAL A 174 1.93 -6.65 2.44
C VAL A 174 1.36 -6.12 3.74
N ALA A 175 0.20 -6.59 4.16
CA ALA A 175 -0.41 -6.25 5.45
C ALA A 175 -0.51 -4.72 5.68
N GLU A 176 -0.91 -3.96 4.66
CA GLU A 176 -1.06 -2.50 4.77
C GLU A 176 -2.11 -2.14 5.82
N GLU A 177 -3.21 -2.88 5.86
CA GLU A 177 -4.32 -2.69 6.79
C GLU A 177 -3.93 -2.87 8.28
N GLN A 178 -2.78 -3.51 8.54
CA GLN A 178 -2.13 -3.57 9.84
C GLN A 178 -0.95 -2.60 9.96
N LEU A 179 -0.62 -1.82 8.91
CA LEU A 179 0.57 -0.97 8.80
C LEU A 179 1.86 -1.78 9.06
N GLY A 180 1.93 -2.96 8.44
CA GLY A 180 2.78 -4.04 8.89
C GLY A 180 4.05 -4.29 8.10
N ALA A 181 4.19 -3.83 6.85
CA ALA A 181 5.28 -4.29 5.99
C ALA A 181 6.30 -3.23 5.60
N LYS A 182 5.86 -2.07 5.18
CA LYS A 182 6.73 -1.09 4.50
C LYS A 182 7.82 -0.51 5.41
N ALA A 183 7.54 -0.39 6.73
CA ALA A 183 8.55 -0.01 7.71
C ALA A 183 9.72 -1.02 7.78
N TYR A 184 9.44 -2.32 7.60
CA TYR A 184 10.49 -3.35 7.53
C TYR A 184 11.30 -3.24 6.24
N PHE A 185 10.65 -2.97 5.10
CA PHE A 185 11.37 -2.73 3.84
C PHE A 185 12.31 -1.51 3.94
N ALA A 186 11.85 -0.42 4.56
CA ALA A 186 12.68 0.76 4.79
C ALA A 186 13.86 0.46 5.71
N ARG A 187 13.62 -0.22 6.85
CA ARG A 187 14.66 -0.61 7.81
C ARG A 187 15.73 -1.51 7.17
N ASP A 188 15.30 -2.48 6.38
CA ASP A 188 16.18 -3.50 5.80
C ASP A 188 16.84 -3.02 4.49
N GLY A 189 16.54 -1.79 4.06
CA GLY A 189 17.19 -1.16 2.90
C GLY A 189 16.74 -1.73 1.55
N VAL A 190 15.52 -2.24 1.43
CA VAL A 190 14.97 -2.80 0.18
C VAL A 190 14.97 -1.77 -0.94
N MET A 191 14.83 -0.48 -0.61
CA MET A 191 14.82 0.65 -1.56
C MET A 191 16.20 1.33 -1.73
N LYS A 192 17.28 0.73 -1.27
CA LYS A 192 18.60 1.38 -1.20
C LYS A 192 19.16 1.86 -2.54
N ASP A 193 18.87 1.13 -3.61
CA ASP A 193 19.34 1.42 -4.98
C ASP A 193 18.25 2.01 -5.88
N VAL A 194 17.10 2.38 -5.32
CA VAL A 194 15.95 2.90 -6.06
C VAL A 194 16.10 4.41 -6.29
N ASP A 195 15.92 4.85 -7.53
CA ASP A 195 15.99 6.26 -7.92
C ASP A 195 14.65 6.98 -7.80
N ALA A 196 13.54 6.26 -7.98
CA ALA A 196 12.19 6.78 -7.75
C ALA A 196 11.19 5.65 -7.45
N VAL A 197 10.26 5.91 -6.54
CA VAL A 197 9.15 5.00 -6.22
C VAL A 197 7.85 5.58 -6.77
N LEU A 198 7.19 4.80 -7.63
CA LEU A 198 5.84 5.06 -8.13
C LEU A 198 4.89 4.08 -7.45
N PHE A 199 4.14 4.55 -6.49
CA PHE A 199 3.15 3.76 -5.78
C PHE A 199 1.77 3.97 -6.37
N THR A 200 0.94 2.94 -6.41
CA THR A 200 -0.43 3.02 -6.92
C THR A 200 -1.42 2.64 -5.84
N HIS A 201 -2.49 3.41 -5.73
CA HIS A 201 -3.57 3.14 -4.79
C HIS A 201 -4.92 3.46 -5.42
N VAL A 202 -5.90 2.60 -5.19
CA VAL A 202 -7.29 2.77 -5.60
C VAL A 202 -7.87 4.10 -5.10
N SER A 203 -8.74 4.69 -5.91
CA SER A 203 -9.48 5.91 -5.58
C SER A 203 -10.74 6.02 -6.43
N ASP A 204 -11.52 7.06 -6.20
CA ASP A 204 -12.66 7.48 -7.01
C ASP A 204 -12.29 8.50 -8.10
N ASN A 205 -11.02 8.84 -8.20
CA ASN A 205 -10.51 9.83 -9.16
C ASN A 205 -9.13 9.43 -9.71
N LEU A 206 -8.69 10.14 -10.74
CA LEU A 206 -7.34 10.05 -11.29
C LEU A 206 -6.56 11.29 -10.84
N GLY A 207 -5.63 11.11 -9.90
CA GLY A 207 -4.99 12.25 -9.26
C GLY A 207 -3.68 11.92 -8.56
N VAL A 208 -3.00 12.98 -8.15
CA VAL A 208 -1.71 12.94 -7.46
C VAL A 208 -1.59 14.16 -6.53
N SER A 209 -0.87 14.02 -5.43
CA SER A 209 -0.53 15.11 -4.51
C SER A 209 0.97 15.12 -4.22
N PHE A 210 1.50 16.21 -3.68
CA PHE A 210 2.91 16.31 -3.29
C PHE A 210 3.09 17.04 -1.95
N GLY A 211 4.31 16.98 -1.42
CA GLY A 211 4.68 17.56 -0.14
C GLY A 211 4.27 16.69 1.04
N PRO A 212 4.29 17.24 2.27
CA PRO A 212 3.79 16.53 3.44
C PRO A 212 2.30 16.28 3.32
N ASP A 213 1.87 15.09 3.73
CA ASP A 213 0.44 14.76 3.72
C ASP A 213 -0.29 15.58 4.79
N SER A 214 -1.18 16.41 4.32
CA SER A 214 -1.96 17.32 5.16
C SER A 214 -3.17 16.68 5.82
N SER A 215 -3.56 15.50 5.38
CA SER A 215 -4.74 14.78 5.87
C SER A 215 -4.38 13.49 6.62
N GLY A 216 -3.10 13.08 6.56
CA GLY A 216 -2.62 11.83 7.14
C GLY A 216 -1.84 12.02 8.43
N THR A 217 -1.65 10.92 9.13
CA THR A 217 -0.77 10.80 10.30
C THR A 217 0.22 9.66 10.07
N GLY A 218 1.30 9.65 10.84
CA GLY A 218 2.05 8.43 11.09
C GLY A 218 1.61 7.78 12.39
N LEU A 219 2.12 6.58 12.68
CA LEU A 219 1.85 5.87 13.92
C LEU A 219 2.91 4.86 14.30
N VAL A 220 2.82 4.40 15.55
CA VAL A 220 3.42 3.15 16.03
C VAL A 220 2.31 2.24 16.54
N SER A 221 2.34 0.99 16.09
CA SER A 221 1.45 -0.11 16.47
C SER A 221 2.15 -0.99 17.48
N VAL A 222 1.63 -1.11 18.70
CA VAL A 222 2.32 -1.75 19.83
C VAL A 222 1.41 -2.70 20.57
N GLU A 223 1.90 -3.90 20.81
CA GLU A 223 1.26 -4.87 21.71
C GLU A 223 1.98 -4.88 23.06
N TYR A 224 1.25 -4.60 24.14
CA TYR A 224 1.72 -4.72 25.52
C TYR A 224 1.22 -6.02 26.10
N THR A 225 2.11 -6.79 26.70
CA THR A 225 1.84 -8.06 27.39
C THR A 225 2.16 -7.92 28.85
N PHE A 226 1.15 -8.11 29.71
CA PHE A 226 1.29 -8.13 31.16
C PHE A 226 1.28 -9.58 31.65
N LYS A 227 2.19 -9.90 32.58
CA LYS A 227 2.31 -11.19 33.22
C LYS A 227 2.19 -11.06 34.73
N GLY A 228 1.29 -11.80 35.29
CA GLY A 228 1.04 -11.87 36.72
C GLY A 228 1.06 -13.32 37.23
N SER A 229 0.22 -13.63 38.21
CA SER A 229 0.10 -14.99 38.74
C SER A 229 -1.38 -15.33 39.01
N SER A 230 -1.78 -16.55 38.64
CA SER A 230 -3.14 -17.03 38.88
C SER A 230 -3.39 -17.44 40.32
N ALA A 231 -4.62 -17.30 40.76
CA ALA A 231 -5.13 -17.82 42.02
C ALA A 231 -6.63 -18.03 41.91
N HIS A 232 -7.22 -18.73 42.87
CA HIS A 232 -8.70 -18.80 42.97
C HIS A 232 -9.24 -17.47 43.44
N SER A 233 -10.02 -16.79 42.57
CA SER A 233 -10.48 -15.40 42.80
C SER A 233 -11.28 -15.20 44.07
N ALA A 234 -12.04 -16.20 44.56
CA ALA A 234 -12.78 -16.15 45.78
C ALA A 234 -12.08 -16.79 47.00
N GLY A 235 -11.32 -17.90 46.75
CA GLY A 235 -10.74 -18.68 47.84
C GLY A 235 -9.41 -18.14 48.37
N ALA A 236 -8.55 -17.61 47.51
CA ALA A 236 -7.23 -17.10 47.87
C ALA A 236 -6.74 -15.98 46.93
N PRO A 237 -7.52 -14.91 46.67
CA PRO A 237 -7.13 -13.87 45.69
C PRO A 237 -5.80 -13.19 46.01
N TRP A 238 -5.42 -13.08 47.26
CA TRP A 238 -4.16 -12.47 47.72
C TRP A 238 -2.89 -13.21 47.23
N ARG A 239 -3.02 -14.42 46.71
CA ARG A 239 -1.91 -15.18 46.08
C ARG A 239 -1.74 -14.88 44.62
N GLY A 240 -2.75 -14.24 43.99
CA GLY A 240 -2.72 -13.86 42.56
C GLY A 240 -2.20 -12.46 42.34
N ARG A 241 -1.84 -12.17 41.09
CA ARG A 241 -1.56 -10.84 40.55
C ARG A 241 -2.23 -10.74 39.19
N SER A 242 -3.25 -9.90 39.11
CA SER A 242 -4.09 -9.79 37.90
C SER A 242 -3.38 -9.00 36.82
N ALA A 243 -3.04 -9.66 35.73
CA ALA A 243 -2.54 -9.00 34.51
C ALA A 243 -3.61 -8.15 33.84
N LEU A 244 -4.91 -8.50 33.98
CA LEU A 244 -6.02 -7.70 33.44
C LEU A 244 -6.13 -6.36 34.16
N ASP A 245 -5.98 -6.34 35.49
CA ASP A 245 -6.02 -5.09 36.25
C ASP A 245 -4.92 -4.12 35.79
N ALA A 246 -3.74 -4.65 35.44
CA ALA A 246 -2.66 -3.86 34.86
C ALA A 246 -3.05 -3.27 33.50
N VAL A 247 -3.68 -4.04 32.61
CA VAL A 247 -4.21 -3.55 31.34
C VAL A 247 -5.24 -2.44 31.55
N GLU A 248 -6.17 -2.62 32.49
CA GLU A 248 -7.19 -1.60 32.78
C GLU A 248 -6.56 -0.32 33.36
N LEU A 249 -5.61 -0.43 34.27
CA LEU A 249 -4.89 0.73 34.81
C LEU A 249 -4.08 1.46 33.74
N MET A 250 -3.44 0.73 32.81
CA MET A 250 -2.79 1.32 31.65
C MET A 250 -3.79 2.11 30.80
N ASN A 251 -4.95 1.53 30.49
CA ASN A 251 -5.99 2.16 29.68
C ASN A 251 -6.56 3.42 30.35
N ILE A 252 -6.82 3.37 31.66
CA ILE A 252 -7.28 4.52 32.46
C ILE A 252 -6.21 5.60 32.47
N GLY A 253 -4.96 5.25 32.77
CA GLY A 253 -3.85 6.20 32.80
C GLY A 253 -3.64 6.90 31.46
N TRP A 254 -3.74 6.16 30.35
CA TRP A 254 -3.69 6.73 29.00
C TRP A 254 -4.88 7.67 28.75
N ASN A 255 -6.08 7.29 29.14
CA ASN A 255 -7.27 8.13 28.92
C ASN A 255 -7.21 9.44 29.71
N PHE A 256 -6.68 9.45 30.93
CA PHE A 256 -6.42 10.70 31.66
C PHE A 256 -5.33 11.54 31.03
N ARG A 257 -4.33 10.91 30.38
CA ARG A 257 -3.27 11.64 29.68
C ARG A 257 -3.79 12.38 28.45
N ARG A 258 -4.88 11.94 27.81
CA ARG A 258 -5.41 12.50 26.55
C ARG A 258 -5.68 14.01 26.61
N GLU A 259 -6.17 14.53 27.72
CA GLU A 259 -6.46 15.98 27.84
C GLU A 259 -5.20 16.86 27.75
N HIS A 260 -4.02 16.27 27.96
CA HIS A 260 -2.72 16.96 27.92
C HIS A 260 -1.94 16.68 26.63
N LEU A 261 -2.58 16.13 25.60
CA LEU A 261 -1.99 15.86 24.30
C LEU A 261 -2.44 16.89 23.27
N ARG A 262 -1.74 16.93 22.12
CA ARG A 262 -2.08 17.84 21.01
C ARG A 262 -3.42 17.47 20.38
N LEU A 263 -4.09 18.44 19.76
CA LEU A 263 -5.37 18.21 19.07
C LEU A 263 -5.26 17.26 17.88
N SER A 264 -4.09 17.14 17.26
CA SER A 264 -3.78 16.23 16.17
C SER A 264 -3.61 14.78 16.63
N GLN A 265 -3.31 14.56 17.91
CA GLN A 265 -3.08 13.21 18.44
C GLN A 265 -4.34 12.34 18.36
N ARG A 266 -4.16 11.10 17.90
CA ARG A 266 -5.17 10.04 17.95
C ARG A 266 -4.54 8.77 18.53
N SER A 267 -5.33 8.04 19.30
CA SER A 267 -4.90 6.74 19.84
C SER A 267 -6.12 5.85 20.03
N HIS A 268 -5.90 4.58 19.80
CA HIS A 268 -6.93 3.55 19.88
C HIS A 268 -6.30 2.33 20.54
N TYR A 269 -7.13 1.50 21.18
CA TYR A 269 -6.68 0.21 21.70
C TYR A 269 -7.78 -0.83 21.69
N VAL A 270 -7.36 -2.08 21.66
CA VAL A 270 -8.22 -3.26 21.89
C VAL A 270 -7.53 -4.20 22.86
N ILE A 271 -8.30 -4.81 23.76
CA ILE A 271 -7.81 -5.88 24.63
C ILE A 271 -7.87 -7.18 23.82
N LEU A 272 -6.70 -7.78 23.56
CA LEU A 272 -6.59 -9.03 22.79
C LEU A 272 -6.83 -10.26 23.67
N ASN A 273 -6.38 -10.19 24.95
CA ASN A 273 -6.57 -11.23 25.94
C ASN A 273 -6.81 -10.59 27.31
N GLY A 274 -7.89 -10.93 27.98
CA GLY A 274 -8.26 -10.45 29.31
C GLY A 274 -8.36 -11.57 30.36
N GLY A 275 -7.93 -12.79 30.05
CA GLY A 275 -8.06 -13.97 30.91
C GLY A 275 -9.11 -14.95 30.41
N ASP A 276 -9.34 -16.04 31.16
CA ASP A 276 -10.15 -17.18 30.70
C ASP A 276 -11.56 -17.18 31.32
N GLN A 277 -11.66 -17.09 32.66
CA GLN A 277 -12.93 -17.15 33.39
C GLN A 277 -12.87 -16.40 34.74
N PRO A 278 -14.00 -15.87 35.26
CA PRO A 278 -13.99 -14.93 36.40
C PRO A 278 -13.48 -15.49 37.71
N ASN A 279 -13.51 -16.80 37.93
CA ASN A 279 -13.05 -17.44 39.18
C ASN A 279 -11.55 -17.75 39.19
N VAL A 280 -10.81 -17.35 38.13
CA VAL A 280 -9.36 -17.47 38.04
C VAL A 280 -8.75 -16.09 37.84
N VAL A 281 -7.84 -15.66 38.72
CA VAL A 281 -7.10 -14.41 38.55
C VAL A 281 -6.29 -14.47 37.25
N PRO A 282 -6.49 -13.53 36.29
CA PRO A 282 -5.79 -13.56 35.01
C PRO A 282 -4.28 -13.40 35.16
N SER A 283 -3.51 -14.42 34.82
CA SER A 283 -2.05 -14.40 34.89
C SER A 283 -1.38 -13.85 33.62
N LEU A 284 -2.14 -13.69 32.54
CA LEU A 284 -1.69 -13.13 31.26
C LEU A 284 -2.80 -12.25 30.70
N ALA A 285 -2.44 -11.02 30.30
CA ALA A 285 -3.34 -10.14 29.56
C ALA A 285 -2.54 -9.34 28.51
N THR A 286 -3.18 -9.05 27.40
CA THR A 286 -2.56 -8.29 26.29
C THR A 286 -3.49 -7.20 25.80
N VAL A 287 -2.90 -6.05 25.47
CA VAL A 287 -3.61 -4.90 24.86
C VAL A 287 -2.79 -4.37 23.69
N TRP A 288 -3.47 -4.09 22.59
CA TRP A 288 -2.89 -3.56 21.36
C TRP A 288 -3.25 -2.09 21.21
N TYR A 289 -2.25 -1.21 21.06
CA TYR A 289 -2.36 0.24 20.93
C TYR A 289 -1.87 0.75 19.59
N TYR A 290 -2.54 1.79 19.07
CA TYR A 290 -2.02 2.70 18.06
C TYR A 290 -1.79 4.08 18.69
N PHE A 291 -0.56 4.62 18.53
CA PHE A 291 -0.20 6.00 18.87
C PHE A 291 0.06 6.78 17.60
N ARG A 292 -0.87 7.69 17.26
CA ARG A 292 -0.85 8.45 15.99
C ARG A 292 -0.57 9.92 16.24
N GLU A 293 0.26 10.53 15.38
CA GLU A 293 0.52 11.95 15.31
C GLU A 293 0.98 12.38 13.90
N VAL A 294 1.10 13.69 13.67
CA VAL A 294 1.40 14.26 12.36
C VAL A 294 2.90 14.36 12.07
N ASP A 295 3.75 14.12 13.04
CA ASP A 295 5.21 14.13 12.89
C ASP A 295 5.88 13.05 13.77
N TYR A 296 7.08 12.65 13.36
CA TYR A 296 7.86 11.59 14.02
C TYR A 296 8.09 11.84 15.52
N GLU A 297 8.51 13.04 15.89
CA GLU A 297 8.87 13.37 17.27
C GLU A 297 7.66 13.22 18.22
N ASN A 298 6.49 13.64 17.78
CA ASN A 298 5.27 13.52 18.58
C ASN A 298 4.72 12.09 18.60
N ILE A 299 4.90 11.29 17.53
CA ILE A 299 4.60 9.86 17.54
C ILE A 299 5.47 9.16 18.57
N LYS A 300 6.79 9.37 18.49
CA LYS A 300 7.80 8.82 19.42
C LYS A 300 7.50 9.20 20.87
N LYS A 301 7.21 10.46 21.12
CA LYS A 301 6.83 10.96 22.47
C LYS A 301 5.56 10.28 22.99
N SER A 302 4.56 10.09 22.15
CA SER A 302 3.32 9.39 22.54
C SER A 302 3.59 7.94 22.91
N PHE A 303 4.42 7.24 22.11
CA PHE A 303 4.87 5.89 22.39
C PHE A 303 5.66 5.79 23.71
N GLU A 304 6.61 6.69 23.95
CA GLU A 304 7.38 6.74 25.20
C GLU A 304 6.48 6.99 26.43
N ILE A 305 5.47 7.83 26.30
CA ILE A 305 4.47 8.06 27.36
C ILE A 305 3.66 6.77 27.60
N GLY A 306 3.23 6.09 26.53
CA GLY A 306 2.54 4.81 26.62
C GLY A 306 3.36 3.77 27.39
N ASN A 307 4.66 3.64 27.07
CA ASN A 307 5.57 2.72 27.76
C ASN A 307 5.70 3.04 29.27
N LYS A 308 5.82 4.31 29.62
CA LYS A 308 5.85 4.75 31.05
C LYS A 308 4.56 4.41 31.79
N ILE A 309 3.42 4.61 31.15
CA ILE A 309 2.11 4.27 31.75
C ILE A 309 1.99 2.75 31.92
N ALA A 310 2.40 1.96 30.94
CA ALA A 310 2.42 0.51 31.04
C ALA A 310 3.31 0.01 32.20
N GLN A 311 4.51 0.57 32.36
CA GLN A 311 5.41 0.27 33.47
C GLN A 311 4.78 0.66 34.82
N ALA A 312 4.15 1.84 34.92
CA ALA A 312 3.47 2.26 36.14
C ALA A 312 2.30 1.33 36.49
N ALA A 313 1.49 0.91 35.51
CA ALA A 313 0.41 -0.04 35.71
C ALA A 313 0.92 -1.39 36.22
N ALA A 314 2.01 -1.89 35.67
CA ALA A 314 2.67 -3.12 36.14
C ALA A 314 3.15 -2.98 37.60
N MET A 315 3.76 -1.84 37.96
CA MET A 315 4.19 -1.56 39.32
C MET A 315 3.00 -1.51 40.31
N MET A 316 1.88 -0.91 39.94
CA MET A 316 0.69 -0.84 40.80
C MET A 316 0.04 -2.18 41.06
N THR A 317 0.18 -3.15 40.15
CA THR A 317 -0.44 -4.48 40.23
C THR A 317 0.53 -5.59 40.61
N ASP A 318 1.80 -5.25 40.85
CA ASP A 318 2.86 -6.20 41.13
C ASP A 318 2.96 -7.28 40.03
N THR A 319 2.89 -6.83 38.76
CA THR A 319 3.01 -7.65 37.54
C THR A 319 4.23 -7.23 36.72
N GLU A 320 4.57 -7.98 35.68
CA GLU A 320 5.60 -7.66 34.70
C GLU A 320 4.97 -7.18 33.40
N VAL A 321 5.61 -6.24 32.70
CA VAL A 321 5.19 -5.78 31.38
C VAL A 321 6.32 -5.90 30.37
N SER A 322 5.98 -6.38 29.19
CA SER A 322 6.82 -6.32 27.99
C SER A 322 5.99 -5.81 26.82
N TRP A 323 6.64 -5.30 25.78
CA TRP A 323 5.96 -4.87 24.57
C TRP A 323 6.77 -5.21 23.32
N ARG A 324 6.07 -5.28 22.20
CA ARG A 324 6.66 -5.39 20.86
C ARG A 324 5.95 -4.45 19.90
N ILE A 325 6.68 -3.94 18.93
CA ILE A 325 6.12 -3.17 17.83
C ILE A 325 5.60 -4.17 16.79
N LEU A 326 4.32 -4.03 16.41
CA LEU A 326 3.69 -4.87 15.39
C LEU A 326 3.84 -4.28 13.99
N GLY A 327 3.94 -2.94 13.91
CA GLY A 327 4.11 -2.18 12.69
C GLY A 327 4.28 -0.71 12.97
N ALA A 328 4.61 0.04 11.96
CA ALA A 328 4.77 1.49 12.05
C ALA A 328 4.50 2.14 10.70
N ALA A 329 4.15 3.42 10.73
CA ALA A 329 4.04 4.26 9.55
C ALA A 329 4.57 5.66 9.84
N TRP A 330 5.51 6.13 9.04
CA TRP A 330 5.91 7.54 9.05
C TRP A 330 4.84 8.40 8.37
N PRO A 331 4.72 9.70 8.75
CA PRO A 331 3.93 10.66 7.97
C PRO A 331 4.47 10.75 6.54
N ARG A 332 3.60 10.65 5.56
CA ARG A 332 3.97 10.63 4.12
C ARG A 332 4.51 11.99 3.66
N HIS A 333 5.48 11.95 2.74
CA HIS A 333 5.96 13.12 2.04
C HIS A 333 6.28 12.77 0.58
N PHE A 334 5.55 13.35 -0.38
CA PHE A 334 5.66 12.99 -1.79
C PHE A 334 6.44 14.01 -2.62
N SER A 335 7.15 13.50 -3.64
CA SER A 335 8.02 14.24 -4.53
C SER A 335 7.25 15.19 -5.44
N LYS A 336 7.48 16.50 -5.32
CA LYS A 336 6.87 17.53 -6.17
C LYS A 336 7.26 17.39 -7.65
N PRO A 337 8.55 17.20 -8.03
CA PRO A 337 8.91 17.08 -9.45
C PRO A 337 8.20 15.92 -10.13
N ILE A 338 8.14 14.73 -9.49
CA ILE A 338 7.44 13.57 -10.05
C ILE A 338 5.93 13.82 -10.12
N ALA A 339 5.34 14.44 -9.09
CA ALA A 339 3.92 14.75 -9.06
C ALA A 339 3.49 15.64 -10.23
N LEU A 340 4.27 16.66 -10.56
CA LEU A 340 3.97 17.56 -11.68
C LEU A 340 4.07 16.83 -13.03
N ALA A 341 5.12 16.03 -13.23
CA ALA A 341 5.27 15.21 -14.43
C ALA A 341 4.14 14.18 -14.57
N MET A 342 3.77 13.51 -13.46
CA MET A 342 2.66 12.55 -13.43
C MET A 342 1.31 13.23 -13.71
N TYR A 343 1.09 14.45 -13.21
CA TYR A 343 -0.14 15.19 -13.48
C TYR A 343 -0.27 15.57 -14.95
N ASP A 344 0.82 15.90 -15.64
CA ASP A 344 0.81 16.12 -17.09
C ASP A 344 0.40 14.85 -17.85
N ASN A 345 0.84 13.69 -17.40
CA ASN A 345 0.41 12.39 -17.94
C ASN A 345 -1.05 12.07 -17.60
N ILE A 346 -1.53 12.42 -16.41
CA ILE A 346 -2.94 12.32 -16.03
C ILE A 346 -3.82 13.13 -16.99
N LYS A 347 -3.43 14.36 -17.33
CA LYS A 347 -4.15 15.19 -18.31
C LYS A 347 -4.17 14.55 -19.71
N GLN A 348 -3.08 13.90 -20.10
CA GLN A 348 -2.98 13.24 -21.40
C GLN A 348 -3.86 11.98 -21.46
N VAL A 349 -3.95 11.20 -20.39
CA VAL A 349 -4.74 9.97 -20.32
C VAL A 349 -6.23 10.28 -20.13
N GLY A 350 -6.56 11.19 -19.23
CA GLY A 350 -7.93 11.53 -18.85
C GLY A 350 -8.63 10.45 -18.03
N LEU A 351 -9.85 10.74 -17.60
CA LEU A 351 -10.71 9.77 -16.93
C LEU A 351 -11.26 8.74 -17.93
N PRO A 352 -11.55 7.51 -17.48
CA PRO A 352 -12.23 6.52 -18.30
C PRO A 352 -13.60 7.00 -18.80
N ALA A 353 -14.01 6.51 -19.95
CA ALA A 353 -15.38 6.67 -20.43
C ALA A 353 -16.32 5.69 -19.68
N TRP A 354 -17.06 6.21 -18.72
CA TRP A 354 -18.03 5.45 -17.96
C TRP A 354 -19.27 5.13 -18.79
N SER A 355 -19.71 3.88 -18.76
CA SER A 355 -20.96 3.48 -19.38
C SER A 355 -22.17 3.88 -18.51
N GLU A 356 -23.37 3.79 -19.07
CA GLU A 356 -24.61 3.99 -18.33
C GLU A 356 -24.74 3.00 -17.17
N GLY A 357 -24.32 1.74 -17.39
CA GLY A 357 -24.31 0.71 -16.33
C GLY A 357 -23.37 1.09 -15.17
N ASP A 358 -22.18 1.61 -15.46
CA ASP A 358 -21.24 2.06 -14.43
C ASP A 358 -21.84 3.20 -13.57
N GLN A 359 -22.47 4.18 -14.22
CA GLN A 359 -23.13 5.29 -13.54
C GLN A 359 -24.36 4.82 -12.74
N THR A 360 -25.10 3.87 -13.28
CA THR A 360 -26.28 3.28 -12.60
C THR A 360 -25.86 2.55 -11.33
N LEU A 361 -24.81 1.70 -11.39
CA LEU A 361 -24.27 1.03 -10.20
C LEU A 361 -23.85 2.04 -9.14
N ALA A 362 -23.06 3.04 -9.52
CA ALA A 362 -22.54 4.04 -8.61
C ALA A 362 -23.66 4.81 -7.89
N LYS A 363 -24.63 5.31 -8.65
CA LYS A 363 -25.78 6.04 -8.09
C LYS A 363 -26.69 5.17 -7.22
N ALA A 364 -26.87 3.89 -7.60
CA ALA A 364 -27.68 2.97 -6.82
C ALA A 364 -27.01 2.66 -5.46
N LEU A 365 -25.69 2.42 -5.45
CA LEU A 365 -24.95 2.19 -4.21
C LEU A 365 -24.94 3.43 -3.30
N GLN A 366 -24.74 4.61 -3.87
CA GLN A 366 -24.81 5.87 -3.11
C GLN A 366 -26.19 6.06 -2.45
N ARG A 367 -27.29 5.72 -3.15
CA ARG A 367 -28.65 5.73 -2.57
C ARG A 367 -28.83 4.68 -1.48
N GLU A 368 -28.34 3.46 -1.70
CA GLU A 368 -28.41 2.37 -0.70
C GLU A 368 -27.74 2.75 0.63
N LEU A 369 -26.64 3.52 0.53
CA LEU A 369 -25.92 4.03 1.70
C LEU A 369 -26.51 5.28 2.32
N GLY A 370 -27.60 5.82 1.77
CA GLY A 370 -28.26 7.00 2.29
C GLY A 370 -27.53 8.32 2.02
N ASN A 371 -26.67 8.37 1.00
CA ASN A 371 -25.97 9.60 0.62
C ASN A 371 -26.97 10.67 0.17
N LYS A 372 -26.76 11.91 0.62
CA LYS A 372 -27.62 13.05 0.26
C LYS A 372 -27.56 13.35 -1.25
N GLU A 373 -26.39 13.16 -1.84
CA GLU A 373 -26.14 13.35 -3.26
C GLU A 373 -25.74 12.02 -3.89
N THR A 374 -26.30 11.72 -5.05
CA THR A 374 -26.03 10.50 -5.81
C THR A 374 -25.48 10.87 -7.19
N ASN A 375 -24.31 11.52 -7.19
CA ASN A 375 -23.69 12.09 -8.39
C ASN A 375 -23.12 11.00 -9.32
N GLY A 376 -22.92 9.78 -8.81
CA GLY A 376 -22.29 8.69 -9.54
C GLY A 376 -20.77 8.86 -9.63
N LEU A 377 -20.18 8.35 -10.71
CA LEU A 377 -18.74 8.42 -10.96
C LEU A 377 -18.32 9.79 -11.45
N LYS A 378 -17.13 10.24 -11.07
CA LYS A 378 -16.55 11.51 -11.50
C LYS A 378 -16.26 11.49 -13.00
N THR A 379 -16.59 12.61 -13.67
CA THR A 379 -16.41 12.82 -15.10
C THR A 379 -15.43 13.96 -15.43
N LYS A 380 -14.89 14.60 -14.40
CA LYS A 380 -13.88 15.66 -14.52
C LYS A 380 -12.67 15.31 -13.69
N LEU A 381 -11.49 15.59 -14.23
CA LEU A 381 -10.24 15.46 -13.49
C LEU A 381 -10.21 16.39 -12.28
N THR A 382 -9.49 15.99 -11.26
CA THR A 382 -9.18 16.85 -10.12
C THR A 382 -8.28 18.00 -10.54
N ASP A 383 -8.28 19.05 -9.73
CA ASP A 383 -7.36 20.18 -9.89
C ASP A 383 -5.89 19.73 -9.87
N PRO A 384 -4.97 20.54 -10.45
CA PRO A 384 -3.54 20.27 -10.33
C PRO A 384 -3.10 20.07 -8.88
N PRO A 385 -2.11 19.22 -8.66
CA PRO A 385 -1.59 18.99 -7.32
C PRO A 385 -1.00 20.29 -6.76
N ARG A 386 -1.38 20.59 -5.54
CA ARG A 386 -0.88 21.78 -4.84
C ARG A 386 -0.51 21.41 -3.41
N LEU A 387 0.41 22.18 -2.82
CA LEU A 387 0.74 22.05 -1.41
C LEU A 387 -0.49 22.43 -0.57
N TYR A 388 -0.86 21.56 0.33
CA TYR A 388 -1.94 21.87 1.28
C TYR A 388 -1.51 22.98 2.25
N GLN A 389 -2.40 23.94 2.42
CA GLN A 389 -2.22 25.04 3.35
C GLN A 389 -3.36 25.02 4.38
N GLY A 390 -3.18 24.29 5.46
CA GLY A 390 -4.17 24.19 6.52
C GLY A 390 -3.61 23.55 7.78
N ARG A 391 -4.45 23.50 8.83
CA ARG A 391 -4.10 22.76 10.04
C ARG A 391 -4.41 21.29 9.84
N ASN A 392 -3.43 20.43 10.11
CA ASN A 392 -3.65 18.99 10.17
C ASN A 392 -4.22 18.64 11.57
N PHE A 393 -5.44 18.14 11.60
CA PHE A 393 -6.10 17.67 12.82
C PHE A 393 -6.00 16.15 13.01
N GLY A 394 -5.17 15.49 12.23
CA GLY A 394 -5.04 14.03 12.19
C GLY A 394 -5.96 13.40 11.14
N GLY A 395 -5.63 12.20 10.75
CA GLY A 395 -6.35 11.41 9.74
C GLY A 395 -5.85 9.97 9.73
N GLY A 396 -6.13 9.24 8.65
CA GLY A 396 -5.61 7.89 8.43
C GLY A 396 -4.10 7.87 8.30
N SER A 397 -3.50 6.73 8.52
CA SER A 397 -2.08 6.46 8.25
C SER A 397 -1.98 5.45 7.11
N ASP A 398 -0.86 5.46 6.42
CA ASP A 398 -0.54 4.55 5.34
C ASP A 398 0.98 4.34 5.39
N ASP A 399 1.42 3.11 5.46
CA ASP A 399 2.83 2.78 5.70
C ASP A 399 3.75 3.03 4.50
N ILE A 400 3.21 3.51 3.34
CA ILE A 400 4.02 4.11 2.27
C ILE A 400 4.85 5.31 2.77
N GLY A 401 4.46 5.86 3.91
CA GLY A 401 5.22 6.91 4.59
C GLY A 401 6.67 6.52 4.79
N ASP A 402 6.95 5.36 5.33
CA ASP A 402 8.32 4.88 5.55
C ASP A 402 9.14 4.83 4.25
N ILE A 403 8.57 4.31 3.18
CA ILE A 403 9.21 4.27 1.86
C ILE A 403 9.45 5.67 1.31
N SER A 404 8.51 6.60 1.53
CA SER A 404 8.63 7.99 1.04
C SER A 404 9.80 8.76 1.64
N TRP A 405 10.39 8.25 2.71
CA TRP A 405 11.59 8.80 3.35
C TRP A 405 12.88 8.04 3.01
N THR A 406 12.82 7.04 2.13
CA THR A 406 14.01 6.32 1.65
C THR A 406 14.41 6.71 0.24
N ALA A 407 13.45 7.10 -0.61
CA ALA A 407 13.68 7.53 -1.99
C ALA A 407 12.57 8.51 -2.43
N PRO A 408 12.79 9.32 -3.49
CA PRO A 408 11.75 10.17 -4.08
C PRO A 408 10.52 9.35 -4.46
N THR A 409 9.42 9.53 -3.76
CA THR A 409 8.20 8.72 -3.88
C THR A 409 7.02 9.55 -4.31
N ILE A 410 6.11 8.96 -5.08
CA ILE A 410 4.81 9.50 -5.44
C ILE A 410 3.74 8.39 -5.41
N THR A 411 2.51 8.73 -5.01
CA THR A 411 1.36 7.83 -5.11
C THR A 411 0.40 8.32 -6.19
N LEU A 412 0.17 7.48 -7.20
CA LEU A 412 -0.91 7.65 -8.17
C LEU A 412 -2.21 7.13 -7.55
N ARG A 413 -3.22 8.00 -7.43
CA ARG A 413 -4.60 7.62 -7.16
C ARG A 413 -5.31 7.37 -8.49
N PHE A 414 -5.85 6.16 -8.71
CA PHE A 414 -6.50 5.79 -9.98
C PHE A 414 -7.97 5.41 -9.77
N PRO A 415 -8.86 5.71 -10.75
CA PRO A 415 -10.31 5.74 -10.55
C PRO A 415 -10.93 4.34 -10.67
N SER A 416 -10.76 3.49 -9.70
CA SER A 416 -11.32 2.13 -9.66
C SER A 416 -12.44 1.97 -8.65
N ASN A 417 -12.86 3.04 -7.97
CA ASN A 417 -13.92 3.00 -6.97
C ASN A 417 -15.02 4.05 -7.20
N ILE A 418 -16.11 3.90 -6.49
CA ILE A 418 -17.25 4.80 -6.47
C ILE A 418 -17.00 5.90 -5.41
N PRO A 419 -17.33 7.18 -5.68
CA PRO A 419 -17.19 8.27 -4.73
C PRO A 419 -18.14 8.15 -3.53
N ASP A 420 -17.75 8.81 -2.44
CA ASP A 420 -18.58 9.05 -1.25
C ASP A 420 -19.03 7.76 -0.53
N LEU A 421 -18.18 6.72 -0.58
CA LEU A 421 -18.37 5.50 0.21
C LEU A 421 -17.68 5.62 1.57
N PRO A 422 -18.20 4.97 2.64
CA PRO A 422 -17.51 4.87 3.91
C PRO A 422 -16.20 4.07 3.74
N GLY A 423 -15.13 4.49 4.39
CA GLY A 423 -13.86 3.76 4.40
C GLY A 423 -13.99 2.40 5.10
N HIS A 424 -13.16 1.41 4.71
CA HIS A 424 -13.11 0.05 5.29
C HIS A 424 -14.51 -0.60 5.40
N HIS A 425 -15.23 -0.64 4.30
CA HIS A 425 -16.63 -1.07 4.27
C HIS A 425 -16.90 -1.99 3.08
N TRP A 426 -17.83 -2.95 3.21
CA TRP A 426 -18.23 -3.85 2.13
C TRP A 426 -18.60 -3.10 0.83
N ALA A 427 -19.14 -1.89 0.94
CA ALA A 427 -19.56 -1.09 -0.20
C ALA A 427 -18.40 -0.78 -1.18
N ASN A 428 -17.19 -0.65 -0.67
CA ASN A 428 -16.02 -0.46 -1.54
C ASN A 428 -15.75 -1.68 -2.42
N ALA A 429 -16.04 -2.89 -1.96
CA ALA A 429 -15.85 -4.11 -2.74
C ALA A 429 -16.83 -4.22 -3.94
N VAL A 430 -17.93 -3.48 -3.92
CA VAL A 430 -18.96 -3.52 -4.99
C VAL A 430 -18.38 -3.19 -6.36
N ALA A 431 -17.45 -2.24 -6.47
CA ALA A 431 -16.86 -1.85 -7.74
C ALA A 431 -15.66 -2.72 -8.17
N MET A 432 -15.02 -3.45 -7.24
CA MET A 432 -13.63 -3.90 -7.35
C MET A 432 -13.38 -5.06 -8.34
N ALA A 433 -14.39 -5.74 -8.85
CA ALA A 433 -14.30 -6.69 -9.96
C ALA A 433 -15.40 -6.41 -11.00
N THR A 434 -15.55 -5.14 -11.37
CA THR A 434 -16.54 -4.64 -12.34
C THR A 434 -15.84 -3.80 -13.42
N PRO A 435 -16.54 -3.44 -14.50
CA PRO A 435 -16.01 -2.54 -15.51
C PRO A 435 -15.48 -1.21 -14.96
N ILE A 436 -15.94 -0.74 -13.78
CA ILE A 436 -15.39 0.45 -13.11
C ILE A 436 -13.92 0.22 -12.75
N ALA A 437 -13.64 -0.84 -11.98
CA ALA A 437 -12.27 -1.17 -11.57
C ALA A 437 -11.37 -1.49 -12.78
N HIS A 438 -11.88 -2.24 -13.77
CA HIS A 438 -11.12 -2.61 -14.97
C HIS A 438 -10.67 -1.40 -15.79
N LYS A 439 -11.58 -0.45 -16.01
CA LYS A 439 -11.28 0.80 -16.73
C LYS A 439 -10.34 1.70 -15.93
N GLY A 440 -10.56 1.78 -14.61
CA GLY A 440 -9.71 2.55 -13.71
C GLY A 440 -8.28 2.02 -13.65
N ALA A 441 -8.11 0.70 -13.51
CA ALA A 441 -6.79 0.05 -13.53
C ALA A 441 -6.07 0.27 -14.88
N THR A 442 -6.79 0.16 -16.01
CA THR A 442 -6.24 0.43 -17.34
C THR A 442 -5.76 1.89 -17.46
N ALA A 443 -6.55 2.86 -16.96
CA ALA A 443 -6.14 4.27 -16.95
C ALA A 443 -4.91 4.49 -16.04
N GLY A 444 -4.89 3.88 -14.86
CA GLY A 444 -3.74 3.90 -13.95
C GLY A 444 -2.46 3.36 -14.62
N ALA A 445 -2.56 2.22 -15.31
CA ALA A 445 -1.43 1.61 -16.01
C ALA A 445 -0.85 2.53 -17.11
N LYS A 446 -1.70 3.25 -17.84
CA LYS A 446 -1.26 4.26 -18.81
C LYS A 446 -0.44 5.36 -18.13
N VAL A 447 -0.96 5.97 -17.07
CA VAL A 447 -0.26 7.05 -16.34
C VAL A 447 1.07 6.54 -15.78
N MET A 448 1.10 5.33 -15.21
CA MET A 448 2.32 4.70 -14.71
C MET A 448 3.37 4.50 -15.81
N ALA A 449 2.96 3.96 -16.95
CA ALA A 449 3.85 3.76 -18.10
C ALA A 449 4.42 5.10 -18.63
N LEU A 450 3.58 6.11 -18.79
CA LEU A 450 4.00 7.43 -19.26
C LEU A 450 4.97 8.11 -18.30
N THR A 451 4.69 8.06 -17.00
CA THR A 451 5.54 8.70 -15.98
C THR A 451 6.90 7.98 -15.86
N THR A 452 6.90 6.67 -16.01
CA THR A 452 8.16 5.90 -16.04
C THR A 452 9.00 6.23 -17.26
N LEU A 453 8.38 6.41 -18.44
CA LEU A 453 9.12 6.88 -19.62
C LEU A 453 9.74 8.28 -19.41
N ASP A 454 9.05 9.18 -18.70
CA ASP A 454 9.64 10.46 -18.31
C ASP A 454 10.88 10.27 -17.44
N LEU A 455 10.82 9.41 -16.43
CA LEU A 455 11.96 9.15 -15.54
C LEU A 455 13.13 8.44 -16.24
N LEU A 456 12.84 7.48 -17.13
CA LEU A 456 13.85 6.74 -17.87
C LEU A 456 14.59 7.60 -18.92
N LEU A 457 13.88 8.54 -19.55
CA LEU A 457 14.38 9.31 -20.69
C LEU A 457 14.73 10.77 -20.37
N ASN A 458 14.47 11.21 -19.12
CA ASN A 458 14.77 12.56 -18.65
C ASN A 458 15.55 12.51 -17.32
N ALA A 459 16.86 12.34 -17.40
CA ALA A 459 17.75 12.32 -16.23
C ALA A 459 17.57 13.54 -15.32
N LYS A 460 17.26 14.71 -15.90
CA LYS A 460 17.02 15.95 -15.13
C LYS A 460 15.83 15.81 -14.19
N LEU A 461 14.78 15.06 -14.54
CA LEU A 461 13.64 14.81 -13.67
C LEU A 461 14.06 14.00 -12.44
N VAL A 462 14.90 12.98 -12.62
CA VAL A 462 15.46 12.19 -11.51
C VAL A 462 16.33 13.05 -10.62
N GLU A 463 17.23 13.85 -11.21
CA GLU A 463 18.08 14.79 -10.46
C GLU A 463 17.27 15.81 -9.65
N GLN A 464 16.23 16.39 -10.25
CA GLN A 464 15.32 17.32 -9.57
C GLN A 464 14.56 16.65 -8.43
N SER A 465 14.16 15.40 -8.60
CA SER A 465 13.45 14.63 -7.57
C SER A 465 14.34 14.35 -6.36
N TRP A 466 15.60 14.00 -6.59
CA TRP A 466 16.59 13.85 -5.53
C TRP A 466 16.98 15.18 -4.88
N ALA A 467 17.07 16.26 -5.67
CA ALA A 467 17.31 17.60 -5.11
C ALA A 467 16.16 18.04 -4.19
N TYR A 468 14.91 17.82 -4.58
CA TYR A 468 13.74 18.07 -3.75
C TYR A 468 13.78 17.20 -2.48
N PHE A 469 14.05 15.91 -2.62
CA PHE A 469 14.13 14.96 -1.51
C PHE A 469 15.17 15.39 -0.47
N LYS A 470 16.37 15.82 -0.90
CA LYS A 470 17.47 16.20 0.00
C LYS A 470 17.30 17.60 0.60
N ASN A 471 16.86 18.56 -0.21
CA ASN A 471 16.93 19.99 0.15
C ASN A 471 15.61 20.57 0.68
N GLU A 472 14.48 19.93 0.35
CA GLU A 472 13.16 20.36 0.80
C GLU A 472 12.60 19.36 1.83
N GLN A 473 12.42 18.11 1.46
CA GLN A 473 11.87 17.09 2.34
C GLN A 473 12.81 16.76 3.51
N GLY A 474 14.05 16.43 3.23
CA GLY A 474 15.07 16.02 4.21
C GLY A 474 15.80 17.18 4.91
N LYS A 475 15.38 18.43 4.68
CA LYS A 475 16.06 19.63 5.20
C LYS A 475 16.12 19.69 6.73
N GLU A 476 15.01 19.40 7.38
CA GLU A 476 14.87 19.51 8.85
C GLU A 476 14.60 18.15 9.51
N THR A 477 14.23 17.15 8.73
CA THR A 477 13.81 15.83 9.23
C THR A 477 14.55 14.73 8.48
N GLN A 478 15.13 13.78 9.21
CA GLN A 478 15.76 12.60 8.66
C GLN A 478 14.99 11.36 9.09
N TYR A 479 14.83 10.40 8.21
CA TYR A 479 14.18 9.14 8.51
C TYR A 479 14.90 8.39 9.64
N GLN A 480 14.12 7.95 10.61
CA GLN A 480 14.54 7.05 11.68
C GLN A 480 13.47 5.98 11.83
N SER A 481 13.85 4.72 11.68
CA SER A 481 12.88 3.63 11.86
C SER A 481 12.34 3.61 13.29
N PHE A 482 11.04 3.38 13.46
CA PHE A 482 10.47 3.02 14.77
C PHE A 482 10.83 1.59 15.16
N LEU A 483 11.17 0.75 14.17
CA LEU A 483 11.53 -0.64 14.38
C LEU A 483 13.01 -0.76 14.75
N SER A 484 13.30 -1.58 15.74
CA SER A 484 14.65 -2.04 16.06
C SER A 484 15.09 -3.20 15.16
N ALA A 485 16.35 -3.61 15.25
CA ALA A 485 16.85 -4.77 14.51
C ALA A 485 16.22 -6.10 14.99
N GLU A 486 15.76 -6.14 16.23
CA GLU A 486 15.16 -7.32 16.87
C GLU A 486 13.66 -7.46 16.54
N ASP A 487 13.00 -6.38 16.12
CA ASP A 487 11.58 -6.40 15.76
C ASP A 487 11.35 -7.26 14.50
N LYS A 488 10.38 -8.15 14.57
CA LYS A 488 10.03 -9.08 13.49
C LYS A 488 8.60 -8.83 13.00
N PRO A 489 8.33 -9.00 11.72
CA PRO A 489 6.98 -8.91 11.18
C PRO A 489 6.01 -9.84 11.90
N SER A 490 4.80 -9.37 12.15
CA SER A 490 3.77 -10.10 12.88
C SER A 490 3.00 -11.09 12.00
N ILE A 491 3.73 -11.97 11.30
CA ILE A 491 3.24 -12.94 10.30
C ILE A 491 2.20 -13.94 10.83
N HIS A 492 1.97 -13.97 12.15
CA HIS A 492 0.93 -14.79 12.77
C HIS A 492 -0.45 -14.15 12.71
N LEU A 493 -0.53 -12.83 12.46
CA LEU A 493 -1.80 -12.12 12.39
C LEU A 493 -2.68 -12.71 11.26
N ASN A 494 -3.97 -12.68 11.48
CA ASN A 494 -5.00 -13.15 10.54
C ASN A 494 -4.97 -14.65 10.19
N ARG A 495 -4.02 -15.44 10.72
CA ARG A 495 -3.87 -16.86 10.39
C ARG A 495 -5.14 -17.66 10.69
N GLU A 496 -5.72 -17.47 11.87
CA GLU A 496 -6.92 -18.21 12.29
C GLU A 496 -8.14 -17.82 11.45
N ILE A 497 -8.29 -16.53 11.16
CA ILE A 497 -9.39 -16.03 10.33
C ILE A 497 -9.29 -16.64 8.92
N MET A 498 -8.10 -16.59 8.31
CA MET A 498 -7.90 -17.15 6.99
C MET A 498 -7.98 -18.68 6.98
N ALA A 499 -7.51 -19.38 8.01
CA ALA A 499 -7.67 -20.82 8.13
C ALA A 499 -9.16 -21.23 8.17
N LYS A 500 -10.01 -20.44 8.83
CA LYS A 500 -11.46 -20.65 8.88
C LYS A 500 -12.13 -20.44 7.53
N HIS A 501 -11.82 -19.35 6.82
CA HIS A 501 -12.58 -18.93 5.63
C HIS A 501 -12.00 -19.42 4.30
N ARG A 502 -10.67 -19.57 4.18
CA ARG A 502 -9.98 -19.91 2.92
C ARG A 502 -10.51 -21.20 2.25
N PRO A 503 -10.84 -22.31 2.96
CA PRO A 503 -11.36 -23.51 2.32
C PRO A 503 -12.67 -23.27 1.54
N GLU A 504 -13.55 -22.43 2.08
CA GLU A 504 -14.80 -22.06 1.40
C GLU A 504 -14.54 -21.04 0.27
N MET A 505 -13.69 -20.03 0.51
CA MET A 505 -13.34 -19.00 -0.46
C MET A 505 -12.73 -19.59 -1.74
N ARG A 506 -11.94 -20.66 -1.63
CA ARG A 506 -11.33 -21.35 -2.79
C ARG A 506 -12.36 -21.85 -3.82
N LYS A 507 -13.58 -22.12 -3.43
CA LYS A 507 -14.66 -22.54 -4.34
C LYS A 507 -15.12 -21.40 -5.27
N TYR A 508 -14.83 -20.17 -4.88
CA TYR A 508 -15.19 -18.94 -5.60
C TYR A 508 -14.01 -18.27 -6.28
N TYR A 509 -12.81 -18.86 -6.26
CA TYR A 509 -11.67 -18.30 -6.97
C TYR A 509 -11.98 -18.23 -8.47
N PHE A 510 -11.60 -17.13 -9.09
CA PHE A 510 -11.87 -16.89 -10.50
C PHE A 510 -11.16 -17.91 -11.39
N ASP A 511 -11.88 -18.51 -12.32
CA ASP A 511 -11.37 -19.45 -13.33
C ASP A 511 -11.45 -18.83 -14.73
N PRO A 512 -10.38 -18.14 -15.19
CA PRO A 512 -10.36 -17.47 -16.48
C PRO A 512 -10.37 -18.44 -17.69
N SER A 513 -10.18 -19.72 -17.46
CA SER A 513 -10.29 -20.73 -18.52
C SER A 513 -11.74 -21.02 -18.90
N LYS A 514 -12.69 -20.71 -18.01
CA LYS A 514 -14.13 -20.99 -18.19
C LYS A 514 -14.96 -19.72 -18.36
N HIS A 515 -14.54 -18.62 -17.77
CA HIS A 515 -15.30 -17.38 -17.71
C HIS A 515 -14.45 -16.19 -18.12
N LYS A 516 -15.03 -15.23 -18.82
CA LYS A 516 -14.33 -14.01 -19.25
C LYS A 516 -14.14 -13.01 -18.10
N THR A 517 -15.12 -12.95 -17.20
CA THR A 517 -15.11 -12.03 -16.05
C THR A 517 -15.57 -12.75 -14.79
N TYR A 518 -15.21 -12.21 -13.64
CA TYR A 518 -15.68 -12.76 -12.37
C TYR A 518 -17.19 -12.58 -12.18
N LEU A 519 -17.78 -11.51 -12.74
CA LEU A 519 -19.23 -11.32 -12.80
C LEU A 519 -19.94 -12.47 -13.55
N GLU A 520 -19.37 -12.88 -14.69
CA GLU A 520 -19.88 -14.03 -15.46
C GLU A 520 -19.83 -15.32 -14.64
N GLN A 521 -18.72 -15.61 -13.97
CA GLN A 521 -18.57 -16.78 -13.11
C GLN A 521 -19.58 -16.81 -11.97
N LEU A 522 -19.87 -15.66 -11.37
CA LEU A 522 -20.85 -15.54 -10.28
C LEU A 522 -22.30 -15.46 -10.79
N GLY A 523 -22.55 -15.44 -12.11
CA GLY A 523 -23.88 -15.31 -12.70
C GLY A 523 -24.54 -13.96 -12.40
N ILE A 524 -23.74 -12.90 -12.19
CA ILE A 524 -24.23 -11.58 -11.81
C ILE A 524 -24.54 -10.75 -13.06
N THR A 525 -25.78 -10.25 -13.16
CA THR A 525 -26.17 -9.26 -14.17
C THR A 525 -25.67 -7.87 -13.75
N TYR A 526 -24.87 -7.23 -14.60
CA TYR A 526 -24.28 -5.92 -14.28
C TYR A 526 -25.05 -4.76 -14.92
N PRO A 527 -25.47 -3.72 -14.16
CA PRO A 527 -25.47 -3.65 -12.70
C PRO A 527 -26.68 -4.36 -12.09
N THR A 528 -26.54 -4.89 -10.85
CA THR A 528 -27.67 -5.39 -10.05
C THR A 528 -28.03 -4.35 -9.00
N THR A 529 -29.25 -3.85 -9.02
CA THR A 529 -29.80 -2.88 -8.07
C THR A 529 -31.03 -3.44 -7.36
N ARG A 530 -31.50 -2.84 -6.27
CA ARG A 530 -32.75 -3.26 -5.62
C ARG A 530 -33.92 -3.29 -6.60
N GLU A 531 -34.09 -2.23 -7.38
CA GLU A 531 -35.17 -2.11 -8.36
C GLU A 531 -35.11 -3.21 -9.44
N SER A 532 -33.90 -3.66 -9.83
CA SER A 532 -33.74 -4.76 -10.81
C SER A 532 -33.92 -6.13 -10.17
N ALA A 533 -33.63 -6.31 -8.89
CA ALA A 533 -33.84 -7.54 -8.14
C ALA A 533 -35.34 -7.80 -7.92
N ASP A 534 -36.10 -6.79 -7.50
CA ASP A 534 -37.54 -6.89 -7.24
C ASP A 534 -38.34 -7.25 -8.52
N LYS A 535 -37.91 -6.76 -9.70
CA LYS A 535 -38.52 -7.12 -10.99
C LYS A 535 -38.30 -8.58 -11.44
N LYS A 536 -37.26 -9.25 -10.92
CA LYS A 536 -37.00 -10.67 -11.24
C LYS A 536 -37.77 -11.64 -10.33
N THR A 537 -38.27 -11.14 -9.20
CA THR A 537 -39.08 -11.92 -8.22
C THR A 537 -40.59 -11.81 -8.44
N GLN A 538 -41.05 -10.93 -9.30
CA GLN A 538 -42.43 -10.82 -9.82
C GLN A 538 -42.56 -11.53 -11.16
#